data_7698fb36f47a5e0067534e4610ab6152
#
_entry.id   7698fb36f47a5e0067534e4610ab6152
#
_cell.length_a   1.000
_cell.length_b   1.000
_cell.length_c   1.000
_cell.angle_alpha   90.00
_cell.angle_beta   90.00
_cell.angle_gamma   90.00
#
_symmetry.space_group_name_H-M   'P 1'
#
loop_
_entity.id
_entity.type
_entity.pdbx_description
1 polymer ?
#
loop_
_entity_poly.entity_id
_entity_poly.type
_entity_poly.pdbx_seq_one_letter_code
_entity_poly.pdbx_strand_id
1 'polypeptide(L)'
;MKDVRSLTELVFNHIQQMPRSDKRKLIAIGGAPASGKSTLASQIQMRLEEEGYPCGLVPMDGFHLDNEILVERGLLDRKGAPETFDIAGFVNLINRLSAEKELTVPLFDRGRDCVIEDAGRIKAQHQHVIIEGNYLFLNDGVWKDLHSCWNLSVFISPPQNILKERLIQRWLDNGLDETAAKARALVNDIPNGKLILSKINRQIIDVWLE
;
A
#
# COMPACT_ATOMS: atom_id res chain seq x y z
N MET A 1 -7.37 -14.76 12.86
CA MET A 1 -6.69 -13.46 12.59
C MET A 1 -6.87 -12.56 13.80
N LYS A 2 -5.80 -11.97 14.31
CA LYS A 2 -5.87 -10.95 15.38
C LYS A 2 -6.75 -9.79 14.89
N ASP A 3 -7.46 -9.13 15.81
CA ASP A 3 -8.21 -7.91 15.45
C ASP A 3 -7.25 -6.78 15.04
N VAL A 4 -7.76 -5.82 14.28
CA VAL A 4 -6.94 -4.74 13.74
C VAL A 4 -6.25 -3.92 14.84
N ARG A 5 -6.88 -3.78 16.01
CA ARG A 5 -6.33 -3.06 17.15
C ARG A 5 -5.08 -3.75 17.70
N SER A 6 -5.14 -5.07 17.88
CA SER A 6 -3.97 -5.87 18.31
C SER A 6 -2.81 -5.78 17.29
N LEU A 7 -3.12 -5.78 15.98
CA LEU A 7 -2.11 -5.60 14.95
C LEU A 7 -1.51 -4.18 14.96
N THR A 8 -2.34 -3.17 15.18
CA THR A 8 -1.92 -1.76 15.30
C THR A 8 -0.93 -1.60 16.46
N GLU A 9 -1.26 -2.09 17.66
CA GLU A 9 -0.38 -2.00 18.82
C GLU A 9 0.94 -2.75 18.60
N LEU A 10 0.91 -3.91 17.95
CA LEU A 10 2.13 -4.65 17.64
C LEU A 10 3.05 -3.83 16.72
N VAL A 11 2.54 -3.26 15.64
CA VAL A 11 3.35 -2.44 14.72
C VAL A 11 3.79 -1.14 15.40
N PHE A 12 2.93 -0.50 16.16
CA PHE A 12 3.27 0.70 16.94
C PHE A 12 4.45 0.45 17.87
N ASN A 13 4.47 -0.68 18.59
CA ASN A 13 5.60 -1.05 19.46
C ASN A 13 6.91 -1.21 18.67
N HIS A 14 6.87 -1.79 17.46
CA HIS A 14 8.05 -1.85 16.59
C HIS A 14 8.53 -0.45 16.18
N ILE A 15 7.60 0.46 15.84
CA ILE A 15 7.93 1.86 15.51
C ILE A 15 8.62 2.56 16.68
N GLN A 16 8.12 2.36 17.91
CA GLN A 16 8.70 2.95 19.12
C GLN A 16 10.13 2.44 19.42
N GLN A 17 10.43 1.20 19.01
CA GLN A 17 11.76 0.60 19.20
C GLN A 17 12.78 1.00 18.13
N MET A 18 12.33 1.68 17.04
CA MET A 18 13.27 2.15 16.03
C MET A 18 14.26 3.16 16.59
N PRO A 19 15.55 3.14 16.19
CA PRO A 19 16.54 4.10 16.62
C PRO A 19 16.06 5.54 16.38
N ARG A 20 16.36 6.45 17.32
CA ARG A 20 16.08 7.88 17.12
C ARG A 20 16.89 8.40 15.93
N SER A 21 16.29 9.23 15.11
CA SER A 21 16.91 9.83 13.92
C SER A 21 16.30 11.19 13.67
N ASP A 22 17.09 12.14 13.20
CA ASP A 22 16.61 13.42 12.70
C ASP A 22 16.03 13.32 11.27
N LYS A 23 16.23 12.16 10.63
CA LYS A 23 15.66 11.87 9.32
C LYS A 23 14.27 11.27 9.47
N ARG A 24 13.42 11.57 8.49
CA ARG A 24 12.08 10.98 8.34
C ARG A 24 12.19 9.45 8.27
N LYS A 25 11.31 8.76 8.98
CA LYS A 25 11.23 7.30 9.01
C LYS A 25 10.14 6.83 8.07
N LEU A 26 10.48 5.95 7.16
CA LEU A 26 9.58 5.37 6.18
C LEU A 26 9.14 3.98 6.64
N ILE A 27 7.85 3.80 6.88
CA ILE A 27 7.23 2.56 7.35
C ILE A 27 6.42 1.99 6.19
N ALA A 28 6.87 0.88 5.62
CA ALA A 28 6.19 0.24 4.51
C ALA A 28 5.20 -0.83 5.02
N ILE A 29 3.95 -0.76 4.55
CA ILE A 29 2.89 -1.74 4.85
C ILE A 29 2.44 -2.38 3.55
N GLY A 30 2.89 -3.60 3.30
CA GLY A 30 2.54 -4.37 2.12
C GLY A 30 1.52 -5.46 2.38
N GLY A 31 0.91 -5.95 1.32
CA GLY A 31 -0.04 -7.06 1.36
C GLY A 31 -0.87 -7.16 0.09
N ALA A 32 -1.48 -8.32 -0.13
CA ALA A 32 -2.35 -8.55 -1.27
C ALA A 32 -3.55 -7.58 -1.29
N PRO A 33 -4.22 -7.39 -2.43
CA PRO A 33 -5.51 -6.72 -2.47
C PRO A 33 -6.48 -7.29 -1.42
N ALA A 34 -7.24 -6.43 -0.73
CA ALA A 34 -8.16 -6.76 0.36
C ALA A 34 -7.52 -7.40 1.62
N SER A 35 -6.19 -7.37 1.78
CA SER A 35 -5.51 -7.87 2.99
C SER A 35 -5.82 -7.07 4.26
N GLY A 36 -6.24 -5.81 4.13
CA GLY A 36 -6.47 -4.90 5.25
C GLY A 36 -5.33 -3.91 5.51
N LYS A 37 -4.34 -3.82 4.59
CA LYS A 37 -3.19 -2.92 4.73
C LYS A 37 -3.58 -1.45 4.89
N SER A 38 -4.53 -0.93 4.10
CA SER A 38 -4.96 0.48 4.19
C SER A 38 -5.66 0.77 5.51
N THR A 39 -6.47 -0.17 6.02
CA THR A 39 -7.10 -0.08 7.34
C THR A 39 -6.04 -0.04 8.44
N LEU A 40 -5.06 -0.95 8.38
CA LEU A 40 -3.96 -0.98 9.35
C LEU A 40 -3.13 0.30 9.28
N ALA A 41 -2.80 0.78 8.07
CA ALA A 41 -2.04 2.02 7.86
C ALA A 41 -2.72 3.23 8.51
N SER A 42 -4.02 3.38 8.29
CA SER A 42 -4.80 4.46 8.90
C SER A 42 -4.87 4.33 10.43
N GLN A 43 -5.03 3.12 10.97
CA GLN A 43 -5.06 2.89 12.42
C GLN A 43 -3.71 3.19 13.07
N ILE A 44 -2.59 2.83 12.42
CA ILE A 44 -1.25 3.16 12.91
C ILE A 44 -1.01 4.66 12.86
N GLN A 45 -1.44 5.34 11.78
CA GLN A 45 -1.36 6.79 11.68
C GLN A 45 -2.08 7.46 12.85
N MET A 46 -3.35 7.11 13.08
CA MET A 46 -4.13 7.64 14.21
C MET A 46 -3.45 7.36 15.55
N ARG A 47 -2.94 6.15 15.75
CA ARG A 47 -2.26 5.74 16.98
C ARG A 47 -0.98 6.53 17.24
N LEU A 48 -0.22 6.85 16.18
CA LEU A 48 0.96 7.73 16.28
C LEU A 48 0.57 9.15 16.62
N GLU A 49 -0.48 9.69 16.00
CA GLU A 49 -0.97 11.05 16.25
C GLU A 49 -1.51 11.22 17.69
N GLU A 50 -2.20 10.20 18.22
CA GLU A 50 -2.64 10.17 19.63
C GLU A 50 -1.48 10.29 20.63
N GLU A 51 -0.31 9.74 20.30
CA GLU A 51 0.92 9.84 21.11
C GLU A 51 1.76 11.10 20.80
N GLY A 52 1.23 12.00 19.98
CA GLY A 52 1.91 13.25 19.63
C GLY A 52 3.00 13.13 18.57
N TYR A 53 2.99 12.05 17.78
CA TYR A 53 3.89 11.85 16.65
C TYR A 53 3.17 12.12 15.32
N PRO A 54 3.28 13.33 14.74
CA PRO A 54 2.67 13.64 13.46
C PRO A 54 3.14 12.67 12.38
N CYS A 55 2.19 12.05 11.67
CA CYS A 55 2.45 10.99 10.71
C CYS A 55 1.83 11.29 9.34
N GLY A 56 2.60 11.13 8.27
CA GLY A 56 2.11 11.19 6.90
C GLY A 56 1.69 9.80 6.39
N LEU A 57 0.80 9.78 5.41
CA LEU A 57 0.35 8.57 4.73
C LEU A 57 0.47 8.74 3.22
N VAL A 58 1.09 7.76 2.56
CA VAL A 58 1.29 7.69 1.11
C VAL A 58 0.73 6.37 0.59
N PRO A 59 -0.48 6.35 0.04
CA PRO A 59 -1.01 5.19 -0.64
C PRO A 59 -0.36 5.00 -2.02
N MET A 60 0.12 3.80 -2.32
CA MET A 60 0.62 3.45 -3.67
C MET A 60 -0.48 3.57 -4.73
N ASP A 61 -1.75 3.42 -4.35
CA ASP A 61 -2.88 3.55 -5.26
C ASP A 61 -2.92 4.91 -5.98
N GLY A 62 -2.36 5.98 -5.39
CA GLY A 62 -2.20 7.29 -6.04
C GLY A 62 -1.29 7.29 -7.28
N PHE A 63 -0.64 6.17 -7.59
CA PHE A 63 0.23 6.01 -8.75
C PHE A 63 -0.33 5.07 -9.81
N HIS A 64 -1.64 4.80 -9.80
CA HIS A 64 -2.28 4.14 -10.93
C HIS A 64 -2.11 4.98 -12.19
N LEU A 65 -1.84 4.31 -13.32
CA LEU A 65 -1.91 4.97 -14.62
C LEU A 65 -3.37 5.33 -14.95
N ASP A 66 -3.55 6.44 -15.65
CA ASP A 66 -4.89 6.86 -16.10
C ASP A 66 -5.54 5.82 -17.01
N ASN A 67 -6.86 5.76 -16.96
CA ASN A 67 -7.64 4.80 -17.75
C ASN A 67 -7.38 4.94 -19.25
N GLU A 68 -7.19 6.16 -19.76
CA GLU A 68 -6.86 6.41 -21.16
C GLU A 68 -5.55 5.73 -21.56
N ILE A 69 -4.50 5.85 -20.74
CA ILE A 69 -3.20 5.18 -20.94
C ILE A 69 -3.36 3.67 -20.89
N LEU A 70 -4.19 3.17 -19.96
CA LEU A 70 -4.44 1.73 -19.83
C LEU A 70 -5.21 1.17 -21.03
N VAL A 71 -6.14 1.93 -21.60
CA VAL A 71 -6.86 1.57 -22.83
C VAL A 71 -5.89 1.49 -24.00
N GLU A 72 -5.07 2.53 -24.22
CA GLU A 72 -4.05 2.55 -25.27
C GLU A 72 -3.08 1.38 -25.20
N ARG A 73 -2.74 0.94 -23.98
CA ARG A 73 -1.83 -0.19 -23.73
C ARG A 73 -2.54 -1.56 -23.70
N GLY A 74 -3.87 -1.62 -23.83
CA GLY A 74 -4.64 -2.85 -23.68
C GLY A 74 -4.59 -3.46 -22.28
N LEU A 75 -4.41 -2.64 -21.25
CA LEU A 75 -4.21 -3.06 -19.85
C LEU A 75 -5.37 -2.70 -18.92
N LEU A 76 -6.45 -2.10 -19.42
CA LEU A 76 -7.56 -1.65 -18.57
C LEU A 76 -8.16 -2.79 -17.74
N ASP A 77 -8.36 -3.97 -18.33
CA ASP A 77 -8.88 -5.15 -17.64
C ASP A 77 -7.93 -5.69 -16.56
N ARG A 78 -6.67 -5.28 -16.64
CA ARG A 78 -5.62 -5.64 -15.70
C ARG A 78 -5.36 -4.57 -14.63
N LYS A 79 -6.15 -3.49 -14.62
CA LYS A 79 -5.96 -2.38 -13.65
C LYS A 79 -5.83 -2.92 -12.22
N GLY A 80 -4.76 -2.50 -11.54
CA GLY A 80 -4.33 -3.03 -10.23
C GLY A 80 -3.20 -4.06 -10.30
N ALA A 81 -2.77 -4.52 -11.51
CA ALA A 81 -1.55 -5.30 -11.72
C ALA A 81 -0.30 -4.41 -11.70
N PRO A 82 0.92 -4.94 -11.43
CA PRO A 82 2.13 -4.12 -11.29
C PRO A 82 2.42 -3.19 -12.46
N GLU A 83 2.14 -3.65 -13.69
CA GLU A 83 2.36 -2.91 -14.93
C GLU A 83 1.38 -1.76 -15.17
N THR A 84 0.37 -1.62 -14.32
CA THR A 84 -0.66 -0.57 -14.41
C THR A 84 -0.41 0.61 -13.46
N PHE A 85 0.80 0.69 -12.94
CA PHE A 85 1.25 1.78 -12.06
C PHE A 85 2.39 2.58 -12.69
N ASP A 86 2.44 3.88 -12.38
CA ASP A 86 3.62 4.71 -12.58
C ASP A 86 4.65 4.42 -11.50
N ILE A 87 5.39 3.33 -11.67
CA ILE A 87 6.42 2.92 -10.72
C ILE A 87 7.58 3.92 -10.66
N ALA A 88 7.90 4.58 -11.78
CA ALA A 88 8.99 5.55 -11.82
C ALA A 88 8.65 6.80 -10.98
N GLY A 89 7.44 7.31 -11.11
CA GLY A 89 6.92 8.40 -10.28
C GLY A 89 6.85 8.01 -8.81
N PHE A 90 6.42 6.78 -8.51
CA PHE A 90 6.38 6.27 -7.13
C PHE A 90 7.77 6.20 -6.49
N VAL A 91 8.75 5.59 -7.16
CA VAL A 91 10.14 5.50 -6.67
C VAL A 91 10.74 6.89 -6.50
N ASN A 92 10.49 7.81 -7.44
CA ASN A 92 10.93 9.20 -7.33
C ASN A 92 10.36 9.85 -6.06
N LEU A 93 9.05 9.70 -5.79
CA LEU A 93 8.44 10.23 -4.58
C LEU A 93 9.09 9.65 -3.32
N ILE A 94 9.28 8.33 -3.24
CA ILE A 94 9.88 7.67 -2.07
C ILE A 94 11.29 8.22 -1.79
N ASN A 95 12.10 8.42 -2.82
CA ASN A 95 13.43 9.01 -2.68
C ASN A 95 13.36 10.47 -2.17
N ARG A 96 12.43 11.26 -2.67
CA ARG A 96 12.20 12.65 -2.26
C ARG A 96 11.73 12.76 -0.81
N LEU A 97 10.95 11.78 -0.31
CA LEU A 97 10.50 11.74 1.09
C LEU A 97 11.66 11.79 2.08
N SER A 98 12.83 11.25 1.72
CA SER A 98 14.01 11.25 2.58
C SER A 98 14.77 12.59 2.56
N ALA A 99 14.61 13.39 1.50
CA ALA A 99 15.38 14.61 1.23
C ALA A 99 14.59 15.91 1.45
N GLU A 100 13.30 15.91 1.11
CA GLU A 100 12.47 17.11 1.09
C GLU A 100 11.59 17.20 2.35
N LYS A 101 11.48 18.42 2.88
CA LYS A 101 10.70 18.67 4.09
C LYS A 101 9.19 18.58 3.83
N GLU A 102 8.74 19.09 2.71
CA GLU A 102 7.33 19.14 2.33
C GLU A 102 7.14 18.64 0.90
N LEU A 103 6.12 17.84 0.69
CA LEU A 103 5.79 17.22 -0.60
C LEU A 103 4.28 17.14 -0.75
N THR A 104 3.79 17.30 -1.95
CA THR A 104 2.45 16.84 -2.34
C THR A 104 2.53 15.39 -2.80
N VAL A 105 1.44 14.67 -2.64
CA VAL A 105 1.30 13.27 -3.04
C VAL A 105 -0.01 13.07 -3.77
N PRO A 106 -0.04 12.26 -4.84
CA PRO A 106 -1.28 11.93 -5.52
C PRO A 106 -2.11 10.97 -4.66
N LEU A 107 -3.43 11.08 -4.75
CA LEU A 107 -4.38 10.16 -4.12
C LEU A 107 -5.31 9.58 -5.17
N PHE A 108 -5.74 8.34 -4.96
CA PHE A 108 -6.67 7.66 -5.84
C PHE A 108 -8.11 7.86 -5.36
N ASP A 109 -8.94 8.47 -6.19
CA ASP A 109 -10.38 8.59 -5.99
C ASP A 109 -11.07 7.33 -6.53
N ARG A 110 -11.51 6.46 -5.60
CA ARG A 110 -12.17 5.19 -5.96
C ARG A 110 -13.54 5.39 -6.60
N GLY A 111 -14.24 6.48 -6.26
CA GLY A 111 -15.56 6.78 -6.81
C GLY A 111 -15.49 7.26 -8.26
N ARG A 112 -14.43 7.97 -8.61
CA ARG A 112 -14.15 8.47 -9.96
C ARG A 112 -13.23 7.54 -10.76
N ASP A 113 -12.64 6.54 -10.12
CA ASP A 113 -11.66 5.62 -10.70
C ASP A 113 -10.45 6.33 -11.35
N CYS A 114 -9.98 7.42 -10.75
CA CYS A 114 -8.87 8.25 -11.25
C CYS A 114 -7.93 8.71 -10.13
N VAL A 115 -6.73 9.13 -10.52
CA VAL A 115 -5.76 9.79 -9.66
C VAL A 115 -6.10 11.27 -9.55
N ILE A 116 -6.01 11.82 -8.35
CA ILE A 116 -6.09 13.26 -8.08
C ILE A 116 -4.70 13.71 -7.68
N GLU A 117 -4.05 14.45 -8.56
CA GLU A 117 -2.73 15.01 -8.31
C GLU A 117 -2.75 16.00 -7.14
N ASP A 118 -1.64 16.04 -6.39
CA ASP A 118 -1.44 16.98 -5.29
C ASP A 118 -2.52 16.97 -4.18
N ALA A 119 -3.31 15.91 -4.10
CA ALA A 119 -4.44 15.81 -3.18
C ALA A 119 -4.03 15.53 -1.72
N GLY A 120 -2.87 14.92 -1.50
CA GLY A 120 -2.29 14.68 -0.19
C GLY A 120 -1.06 15.56 0.08
N ARG A 121 -0.67 15.69 1.36
CA ARG A 121 0.50 16.49 1.77
C ARG A 121 1.33 15.78 2.83
N ILE A 122 2.63 15.70 2.58
CA ILE A 122 3.61 15.37 3.60
C ILE A 122 4.26 16.66 4.08
N LYS A 123 4.13 16.96 5.36
CA LYS A 123 4.58 18.21 6.00
C LYS A 123 5.94 18.02 6.67
N ALA A 124 6.64 19.10 6.94
CA ALA A 124 7.94 19.11 7.61
C ALA A 124 7.93 18.40 8.99
N GLN A 125 6.81 18.49 9.69
CA GLN A 125 6.61 17.87 11.01
C GLN A 125 6.35 16.36 10.96
N HIS A 126 6.03 15.78 9.80
CA HIS A 126 5.82 14.35 9.65
C HIS A 126 7.16 13.60 9.68
N GLN A 127 7.61 13.27 10.89
CA GLN A 127 8.83 12.47 11.09
C GLN A 127 8.62 10.99 10.76
N HIS A 128 7.38 10.52 10.80
CA HIS A 128 6.97 9.20 10.36
C HIS A 128 6.10 9.33 9.09
N VAL A 129 6.38 8.52 8.09
CA VAL A 129 5.53 8.40 6.90
C VAL A 129 5.24 6.93 6.67
N ILE A 130 3.96 6.60 6.66
CA ILE A 130 3.49 5.26 6.33
C ILE A 130 3.27 5.22 4.82
N ILE A 131 3.85 4.24 4.18
CA ILE A 131 3.65 3.93 2.76
C ILE A 131 2.89 2.61 2.70
N GLU A 132 1.73 2.58 2.08
CA GLU A 132 0.96 1.35 1.92
C GLU A 132 0.78 0.98 0.45
N GLY A 133 0.88 -0.31 0.15
CA GLY A 133 0.72 -0.77 -1.23
C GLY A 133 0.88 -2.27 -1.43
N ASN A 134 0.45 -2.73 -2.60
CA ASN A 134 0.47 -4.14 -2.93
C ASN A 134 1.89 -4.66 -3.22
N TYR A 135 2.73 -3.84 -3.88
CA TYR A 135 3.96 -4.28 -4.54
C TYR A 135 5.25 -3.81 -3.89
N LEU A 136 5.19 -3.19 -2.70
CA LEU A 136 6.33 -2.55 -2.01
C LEU A 136 7.53 -3.49 -1.75
N PHE A 137 7.29 -4.79 -1.72
CA PHE A 137 8.28 -5.81 -1.38
C PHE A 137 8.53 -6.82 -2.49
N LEU A 138 8.11 -6.50 -3.73
CA LEU A 138 8.41 -7.36 -4.88
C LEU A 138 9.92 -7.43 -5.13
N ASN A 139 10.42 -8.65 -5.33
CA ASN A 139 11.80 -8.90 -5.68
C ASN A 139 12.00 -8.91 -7.20
N ASP A 140 11.46 -7.90 -7.89
CA ASP A 140 11.44 -7.84 -9.35
C ASP A 140 11.55 -6.41 -9.84
N GLY A 141 12.31 -6.22 -10.94
CA GLY A 141 12.45 -4.94 -11.63
C GLY A 141 12.79 -3.78 -10.69
N VAL A 142 12.21 -2.63 -10.95
CA VAL A 142 12.39 -1.37 -10.21
C VAL A 142 11.85 -1.43 -8.77
N TRP A 143 10.93 -2.35 -8.48
CA TRP A 143 10.40 -2.53 -7.12
C TRP A 143 11.48 -2.89 -6.09
N LYS A 144 12.56 -3.55 -6.52
CA LYS A 144 13.71 -3.87 -5.66
C LYS A 144 14.42 -2.63 -5.11
N ASP A 145 14.42 -1.53 -5.86
CA ASP A 145 15.11 -0.30 -5.48
C ASP A 145 14.49 0.32 -4.22
N LEU A 146 13.23 -0.01 -3.94
CA LEU A 146 12.53 0.43 -2.73
C LEU A 146 12.99 -0.28 -1.46
N HIS A 147 13.59 -1.48 -1.57
CA HIS A 147 13.89 -2.32 -0.40
C HIS A 147 14.80 -1.65 0.62
N SER A 148 15.74 -0.82 0.15
CA SER A 148 16.67 -0.08 1.02
C SER A 148 16.09 1.20 1.63
N CYS A 149 14.88 1.59 1.21
CA CYS A 149 14.24 2.83 1.66
C CYS A 149 13.49 2.65 3.00
N TRP A 150 13.13 1.42 3.35
CA TRP A 150 12.27 1.15 4.48
C TRP A 150 13.01 1.12 5.81
N ASN A 151 12.53 1.86 6.81
CA ASN A 151 13.00 1.78 8.19
C ASN A 151 12.26 0.70 8.99
N LEU A 152 11.06 0.34 8.55
CA LEU A 152 10.26 -0.76 9.07
C LEU A 152 9.41 -1.34 7.93
N SER A 153 9.45 -2.65 7.79
CA SER A 153 8.74 -3.39 6.74
C SER A 153 7.71 -4.32 7.36
N VAL A 154 6.44 -4.07 7.09
CA VAL A 154 5.29 -4.84 7.62
C VAL A 154 4.54 -5.47 6.47
N PHE A 155 4.29 -6.77 6.51
CA PHE A 155 3.50 -7.47 5.52
C PHE A 155 2.29 -8.18 6.13
N ILE A 156 1.11 -7.95 5.53
CA ILE A 156 -0.15 -8.56 5.96
C ILE A 156 -0.52 -9.68 4.98
N SER A 157 -0.63 -10.90 5.50
CA SER A 157 -0.92 -12.11 4.74
C SER A 157 -2.08 -12.90 5.36
N PRO A 158 -3.32 -12.42 5.28
CA PRO A 158 -4.45 -13.20 5.77
C PRO A 158 -4.66 -14.47 4.93
N PRO A 159 -5.34 -15.50 5.48
CA PRO A 159 -5.64 -16.73 4.76
C PRO A 159 -6.33 -16.47 3.42
N GLN A 160 -6.02 -17.29 2.40
CA GLN A 160 -6.52 -17.08 1.03
C GLN A 160 -8.05 -17.10 0.91
N ASN A 161 -8.73 -17.93 1.72
CA ASN A 161 -10.20 -17.94 1.76
C ASN A 161 -10.77 -16.60 2.22
N ILE A 162 -10.17 -15.98 3.24
CA ILE A 162 -10.56 -14.65 3.74
C ILE A 162 -10.31 -13.58 2.69
N LEU A 163 -9.17 -13.62 1.99
CA LEU A 163 -8.90 -12.70 0.88
C LEU A 163 -9.95 -12.82 -0.22
N LYS A 164 -10.29 -14.05 -0.62
CA LYS A 164 -11.29 -14.31 -1.65
C LYS A 164 -12.66 -13.73 -1.27
N GLU A 165 -13.11 -14.00 -0.05
CA GLU A 165 -14.40 -13.50 0.47
C GLU A 165 -14.41 -11.96 0.45
N ARG A 166 -13.36 -11.32 0.97
CA ARG A 166 -13.23 -9.86 1.01
C ARG A 166 -13.16 -9.22 -0.38
N LEU A 167 -12.49 -9.86 -1.34
CA LEU A 167 -12.41 -9.38 -2.71
C LEU A 167 -13.76 -9.42 -3.40
N ILE A 168 -14.51 -10.51 -3.26
CA ILE A 168 -15.87 -10.62 -3.82
C ILE A 168 -16.76 -9.56 -3.17
N GLN A 169 -16.76 -9.44 -1.84
CA GLN A 169 -17.58 -8.46 -1.13
C GLN A 169 -17.25 -7.03 -1.58
N ARG A 170 -15.97 -6.67 -1.73
CA ARG A 170 -15.52 -5.37 -2.22
C ARG A 170 -16.15 -5.02 -3.58
N TRP A 171 -16.23 -5.99 -4.51
CA TRP A 171 -16.81 -5.76 -5.82
C TRP A 171 -18.33 -5.67 -5.79
N LEU A 172 -18.99 -6.41 -4.89
CA LEU A 172 -20.43 -6.24 -4.60
C LEU A 172 -20.72 -4.83 -4.04
N ASP A 173 -19.92 -4.38 -3.08
CA ASP A 173 -20.03 -3.03 -2.49
C ASP A 173 -19.77 -1.92 -3.52
N ASN A 174 -18.98 -2.20 -4.55
CA ASN A 174 -18.75 -1.32 -5.69
C ASN A 174 -19.84 -1.42 -6.78
N GLY A 175 -20.93 -2.14 -6.53
CA GLY A 175 -22.12 -2.18 -7.39
C GLY A 175 -22.09 -3.24 -8.49
N LEU A 176 -21.12 -4.17 -8.51
CA LEU A 176 -21.15 -5.30 -9.43
C LEU A 176 -22.15 -6.36 -8.95
N ASP A 177 -22.79 -7.05 -9.89
CA ASP A 177 -23.55 -8.25 -9.56
C ASP A 177 -22.61 -9.39 -9.09
N GLU A 178 -23.20 -10.46 -8.52
CA GLU A 178 -22.45 -11.55 -7.92
C GLU A 178 -21.54 -12.28 -8.94
N THR A 179 -21.98 -12.42 -10.17
CA THR A 179 -21.23 -13.10 -11.24
C THR A 179 -20.04 -12.25 -11.67
N ALA A 180 -20.25 -10.96 -11.91
CA ALA A 180 -19.20 -10.00 -12.27
C ALA A 180 -18.21 -9.80 -11.12
N ALA A 181 -18.68 -9.69 -9.88
CA ALA A 181 -17.84 -9.57 -8.68
C ALA A 181 -16.91 -10.80 -8.51
N LYS A 182 -17.46 -12.01 -8.64
CA LYS A 182 -16.67 -13.26 -8.62
C LYS A 182 -15.67 -13.31 -9.76
N ALA A 183 -16.08 -12.99 -10.99
CA ALA A 183 -15.20 -12.99 -12.15
C ALA A 183 -14.02 -12.01 -11.94
N ARG A 184 -14.29 -10.78 -11.53
CA ARG A 184 -13.24 -9.76 -11.28
C ARG A 184 -12.25 -10.20 -10.20
N ALA A 185 -12.74 -10.71 -9.08
CA ALA A 185 -11.90 -11.21 -8.00
C ALA A 185 -11.01 -12.39 -8.44
N LEU A 186 -11.57 -13.35 -9.19
CA LEU A 186 -10.86 -14.57 -9.60
C LEU A 186 -9.88 -14.35 -10.75
N VAL A 187 -10.20 -13.46 -11.70
CA VAL A 187 -9.41 -13.28 -12.94
C VAL A 187 -8.29 -12.25 -12.74
N ASN A 188 -8.48 -11.25 -11.88
CA ASN A 188 -7.50 -10.18 -11.69
C ASN A 188 -6.90 -10.14 -10.27
N ASP A 189 -7.73 -9.98 -9.22
CA ASP A 189 -7.21 -9.69 -7.89
C ASP A 189 -6.48 -10.88 -7.24
N ILE A 190 -7.04 -12.09 -7.35
CA ILE A 190 -6.42 -13.30 -6.79
C ILE A 190 -5.11 -13.64 -7.51
N PRO A 191 -5.01 -13.60 -8.85
CA PRO A 191 -3.73 -13.72 -9.56
C PRO A 191 -2.69 -12.70 -9.11
N ASN A 192 -3.07 -11.42 -8.91
CA ASN A 192 -2.17 -10.40 -8.39
C ASN A 192 -1.71 -10.72 -6.95
N GLY A 193 -2.61 -11.19 -6.09
CA GLY A 193 -2.25 -11.65 -4.75
C GLY A 193 -1.26 -12.84 -4.76
N LYS A 194 -1.47 -13.81 -5.65
CA LYS A 194 -0.54 -14.94 -5.85
C LYS A 194 0.82 -14.48 -6.38
N LEU A 195 0.84 -13.54 -7.33
CA LEU A 195 2.07 -12.95 -7.85
C LEU A 195 2.88 -12.31 -6.72
N ILE A 196 2.23 -11.51 -5.85
CA ILE A 196 2.88 -10.88 -4.71
C ILE A 196 3.53 -11.95 -3.83
N LEU A 197 2.79 -12.97 -3.41
CA LEU A 197 3.30 -14.02 -2.52
C LEU A 197 4.43 -14.85 -3.15
N SER A 198 4.42 -15.03 -4.47
CA SER A 198 5.47 -15.78 -5.19
C SER A 198 6.75 -14.99 -5.41
N LYS A 199 6.66 -13.66 -5.49
CA LYS A 199 7.79 -12.77 -5.81
C LYS A 199 8.23 -11.87 -4.66
N ILE A 200 7.63 -11.99 -3.49
CA ILE A 200 7.98 -11.18 -2.32
C ILE A 200 9.37 -11.54 -1.79
N ASN A 201 10.17 -10.54 -1.45
CA ASN A 201 11.40 -10.75 -0.70
C ASN A 201 11.10 -10.83 0.81
N ARG A 202 10.96 -12.06 1.32
CA ARG A 202 10.68 -12.26 2.74
C ARG A 202 11.80 -11.83 3.68
N GLN A 203 13.03 -11.75 3.20
CA GLN A 203 14.20 -11.42 4.02
C GLN A 203 14.22 -9.96 4.48
N ILE A 204 13.50 -9.08 3.78
CA ILE A 204 13.41 -7.67 4.13
C ILE A 204 12.18 -7.33 4.97
N ILE A 205 11.35 -8.31 5.34
CA ILE A 205 10.13 -8.09 6.13
C ILE A 205 10.46 -8.24 7.61
N ASP A 206 10.35 -7.14 8.36
CA ASP A 206 10.58 -7.11 9.80
C ASP A 206 9.40 -7.71 10.57
N VAL A 207 8.17 -7.46 10.12
CA VAL A 207 6.94 -7.90 10.78
C VAL A 207 6.01 -8.59 9.80
N TRP A 208 5.78 -9.88 10.01
CA TRP A 208 4.84 -10.67 9.22
C TRP A 208 3.56 -10.90 10.01
N LEU A 209 2.40 -10.45 9.49
CA LEU A 209 1.09 -10.50 10.13
C LEU A 209 0.17 -11.51 9.39
N GLU A 210 -0.43 -12.44 10.16
CA GLU A 210 -1.40 -13.45 9.68
C GLU A 210 -2.75 -13.33 10.39
#